data_d35492fb844e518f11e1b762e432c4d5
#
_entry.id   d35492fb844e518f11e1b762e432c4d5
#
_cell.length_a   1.000
_cell.length_b   1.000
_cell.length_c   1.000
_cell.angle_alpha   90.00
_cell.angle_beta   90.00
_cell.angle_gamma   90.00
#
_symmetry.space_group_name_H-M   'P 1'
#
loop_
_entity.id
_entity.type
_entity.pdbx_description
1 polymer ?
#
loop_
_entity_poly.entity_id
_entity_poly.type
_entity_poly.pdbx_seq_one_letter_code
_entity_poly.pdbx_strand_id
1 'polypeptide(L)'
;MKKILIDSGPLIALFDASDKYHHDAVNFIKTNKYPLVTTLASITETLYLLDFNRNAQIDFLEWVHRGAVELQHIGNNDFGRLKELTEKYRDLPMDFADSCLVYLAEKLNLNTIATIDRDFTIYRIQGRRKFKIILS
;
A
#
# COMPACT_ATOMS: atom_id res chain seq x y z
N MET A 1 -3.95 9.08 16.57
CA MET A 1 -4.66 9.46 15.33
C MET A 1 -4.75 8.27 14.39
N LYS A 2 -5.91 8.04 13.83
CA LYS A 2 -6.10 6.96 12.87
C LYS A 2 -5.39 7.27 11.55
N LYS A 3 -4.67 6.28 11.03
CA LYS A 3 -4.03 6.37 9.71
C LYS A 3 -4.49 5.19 8.87
N ILE A 4 -4.40 5.34 7.56
CA ILE A 4 -4.81 4.30 6.61
C ILE A 4 -3.58 3.89 5.80
N LEU A 5 -3.29 2.60 5.78
CA LEU A 5 -2.27 2.04 4.90
C LEU A 5 -2.77 2.09 3.47
N ILE A 6 -1.90 2.38 2.51
CA ILE A 6 -2.28 2.36 1.10
C ILE A 6 -1.31 1.52 0.29
N ASP A 7 -1.88 0.61 -0.49
CA ASP A 7 -1.18 -0.31 -1.39
C ASP A 7 -0.96 0.35 -2.76
N SER A 8 -0.14 -0.28 -3.59
CA SER A 8 0.19 0.23 -4.93
C SER A 8 -1.03 0.25 -5.87
N GLY A 9 -1.96 -0.71 -5.76
CA GLY A 9 -3.13 -0.76 -6.65
C GLY A 9 -3.90 0.54 -6.72
N PRO A 10 -4.38 1.09 -5.59
CA PRO A 10 -5.03 2.39 -5.57
C PRO A 10 -4.13 3.54 -6.03
N LEU A 11 -2.84 3.49 -5.75
CA LEU A 11 -1.90 4.53 -6.19
C LEU A 11 -1.77 4.54 -7.71
N ILE A 12 -1.66 3.36 -8.33
CA ILE A 12 -1.62 3.22 -9.78
C ILE A 12 -2.94 3.73 -10.38
N ALA A 13 -4.06 3.29 -9.83
CA ALA A 13 -5.38 3.66 -10.34
C ALA A 13 -5.60 5.17 -10.26
N LEU A 14 -5.07 5.83 -9.24
CA LEU A 14 -5.20 7.27 -9.09
C LEU A 14 -4.53 8.04 -10.23
N PHE A 15 -3.38 7.54 -10.73
CA PHE A 15 -2.57 8.22 -11.75
C PHE A 15 -2.69 7.62 -13.15
N ASP A 16 -3.51 6.58 -13.31
CA ASP A 16 -3.78 5.96 -14.61
C ASP A 16 -5.26 6.09 -14.93
N ALA A 17 -5.61 7.07 -15.77
CA ALA A 17 -7.01 7.35 -16.11
C ALA A 17 -7.68 6.18 -16.83
N SER A 18 -6.92 5.24 -17.39
CA SER A 18 -7.47 4.06 -18.06
C SER A 18 -7.70 2.88 -17.12
N ASP A 19 -7.25 2.96 -15.88
CA ASP A 19 -7.45 1.90 -14.90
C ASP A 19 -8.92 1.81 -14.51
N LYS A 20 -9.46 0.59 -14.44
CA LYS A 20 -10.88 0.41 -14.13
C LYS A 20 -11.27 0.91 -12.74
N TYR A 21 -10.31 1.03 -11.83
CA TYR A 21 -10.54 1.56 -10.48
C TYR A 21 -10.20 3.04 -10.34
N HIS A 22 -9.88 3.71 -11.46
CA HIS A 22 -9.47 5.12 -11.43
C HIS A 22 -10.50 6.01 -10.72
N HIS A 23 -11.76 5.87 -11.10
CA HIS A 23 -12.84 6.70 -10.54
C HIS A 23 -12.96 6.48 -9.03
N ASP A 24 -12.92 5.22 -8.59
CA ASP A 24 -13.02 4.87 -7.18
C ASP A 24 -11.83 5.41 -6.38
N ALA A 25 -10.63 5.33 -6.94
CA ALA A 25 -9.42 5.85 -6.30
C ALA A 25 -9.48 7.37 -6.14
N VAL A 26 -9.88 8.08 -7.20
CA VAL A 26 -10.04 9.54 -7.15
C VAL A 26 -11.06 9.92 -6.10
N ASN A 27 -12.21 9.25 -6.07
CA ASN A 27 -13.26 9.53 -5.10
C ASN A 27 -12.77 9.28 -3.67
N PHE A 28 -12.05 8.19 -3.46
CA PHE A 28 -11.48 7.88 -2.14
C PHE A 28 -10.54 9.00 -1.68
N ILE A 29 -9.63 9.45 -2.52
CA ILE A 29 -8.69 10.52 -2.17
C ILE A 29 -9.43 11.81 -1.84
N LYS A 30 -10.49 12.15 -2.60
CA LYS A 30 -11.27 13.36 -2.38
C LYS A 30 -12.04 13.36 -1.06
N THR A 31 -12.50 12.19 -0.63
CA THR A 31 -13.39 12.08 0.54
C THR A 31 -12.68 11.62 1.80
N ASN A 32 -11.47 11.05 1.68
CA ASN A 32 -10.74 10.55 2.82
C ASN A 32 -10.19 11.69 3.69
N LYS A 33 -10.37 11.57 5.00
CA LYS A 33 -9.94 12.57 5.98
C LYS A 33 -8.76 12.10 6.84
N TYR A 34 -8.27 10.89 6.63
CA TYR A 34 -7.21 10.31 7.46
C TYR A 34 -5.88 10.31 6.73
N PRO A 35 -4.74 10.51 7.45
CA PRO A 35 -3.42 10.40 6.82
C PRO A 35 -3.23 9.03 6.18
N LEU A 36 -2.59 9.02 5.01
CA LEU A 36 -2.23 7.80 4.30
C LEU A 36 -0.77 7.46 4.59
N VAL A 37 -0.50 6.17 4.74
CA VAL A 37 0.84 5.67 5.08
C VAL A 37 1.21 4.54 4.12
N THR A 38 2.44 4.52 3.64
CA THR A 38 2.95 3.43 2.81
C THR A 38 4.46 3.28 2.97
N THR A 39 5.07 2.41 2.16
CA THR A 39 6.51 2.16 2.17
C THR A 39 7.12 2.42 0.81
N LEU A 40 8.46 2.54 0.75
CA LEU A 40 9.16 2.69 -0.52
C LEU A 40 8.92 1.50 -1.46
N ALA A 41 8.68 0.31 -0.92
CA ALA A 41 8.38 -0.85 -1.74
C ALA A 41 7.11 -0.62 -2.58
N SER A 42 6.06 -0.07 -1.98
CA SER A 42 4.82 0.26 -2.71
C SER A 42 5.03 1.41 -3.70
N ILE A 43 5.85 2.39 -3.35
CA ILE A 43 6.21 3.49 -4.25
C ILE A 43 6.95 2.95 -5.47
N THR A 44 7.91 2.05 -5.26
CA THR A 44 8.69 1.43 -6.34
C THR A 44 7.78 0.65 -7.28
N GLU A 45 6.88 -0.16 -6.74
CA GLU A 45 5.93 -0.93 -7.53
C GLU A 45 5.01 -0.02 -8.34
N THR A 46 4.53 1.04 -7.73
CA THR A 46 3.67 2.03 -8.40
C THR A 46 4.38 2.66 -9.59
N LEU A 47 5.62 3.12 -9.39
CA LEU A 47 6.40 3.71 -10.46
C LEU A 47 6.69 2.72 -11.58
N TYR A 48 7.00 1.48 -11.24
CA TYR A 48 7.25 0.44 -12.23
C TYR A 48 6.02 0.20 -13.11
N LEU A 49 4.85 0.11 -12.49
CA LEU A 49 3.60 -0.17 -13.22
C LEU A 49 3.04 1.07 -13.93
N LEU A 50 3.55 2.27 -13.65
CA LEU A 50 3.24 3.50 -14.38
C LEU A 50 4.29 3.83 -15.45
N ASP A 51 5.23 2.91 -15.75
CA ASP A 51 6.35 3.22 -16.64
C ASP A 51 5.93 3.45 -18.10
N PHE A 52 4.71 3.04 -18.49
CA PHE A 52 4.15 3.31 -19.81
C PHE A 52 3.81 4.79 -20.01
N ASN A 53 3.79 5.61 -18.97
CA ASN A 53 3.42 7.02 -19.03
C ASN A 53 4.31 7.84 -18.09
N ARG A 54 5.34 8.46 -18.68
CA ARG A 54 6.30 9.26 -17.89
C ARG A 54 5.63 10.44 -17.17
N ASN A 55 4.64 11.07 -17.78
CA ASN A 55 3.92 12.16 -17.14
C ASN A 55 3.16 11.69 -15.90
N ALA A 56 2.57 10.51 -15.95
CA ALA A 56 1.90 9.93 -14.78
C ALA A 56 2.91 9.69 -13.64
N GLN A 57 4.10 9.19 -13.97
CA GLN A 57 5.17 9.01 -12.97
C GLN A 57 5.57 10.34 -12.35
N ILE A 58 5.74 11.38 -13.16
CA ILE A 58 6.12 12.72 -12.68
C ILE A 58 5.04 13.27 -11.75
N ASP A 59 3.78 13.17 -12.14
CA ASP A 59 2.65 13.63 -11.34
C ASP A 59 2.57 12.88 -10.01
N PHE A 60 2.80 11.57 -10.03
CA PHE A 60 2.82 10.76 -8.83
C PHE A 60 3.96 11.19 -7.88
N LEU A 61 5.16 11.40 -8.41
CA LEU A 61 6.30 11.83 -7.62
C LEU A 61 6.04 13.21 -6.98
N GLU A 62 5.43 14.13 -7.72
CA GLU A 62 5.08 15.45 -7.18
C GLU A 62 4.05 15.34 -6.07
N TRP A 63 3.06 14.46 -6.25
CA TRP A 63 2.02 14.21 -5.24
C TRP A 63 2.63 13.69 -3.94
N VAL A 64 3.57 12.74 -4.03
CA VAL A 64 4.29 12.23 -2.86
C VAL A 64 5.16 13.33 -2.24
N HIS A 65 5.86 14.12 -3.08
CA HIS A 65 6.72 15.22 -2.62
C HIS A 65 5.93 16.24 -1.77
N ARG A 66 4.68 16.49 -2.15
CA ARG A 66 3.81 17.43 -1.42
C ARG A 66 3.26 16.86 -0.12
N GLY A 67 3.61 15.64 0.24
CA GLY A 67 3.21 15.04 1.51
C GLY A 67 1.86 14.35 1.51
N ALA A 68 1.34 13.99 0.32
CA ALA A 68 0.04 13.32 0.23
C ALA A 68 0.01 11.95 0.90
N VAL A 69 1.16 11.29 1.00
CA VAL A 69 1.31 10.02 1.68
C VAL A 69 2.56 10.06 2.55
N GLU A 70 2.44 9.53 3.77
CA GLU A 70 3.55 9.43 4.71
C GLU A 70 4.34 8.15 4.42
N LEU A 71 5.66 8.29 4.20
CA LEU A 71 6.52 7.14 3.97
C LEU A 71 7.11 6.66 5.29
N GLN A 72 6.96 5.37 5.55
CA GLN A 72 7.57 4.73 6.71
C GLN A 72 8.80 3.94 6.28
N HIS A 73 9.88 4.13 7.04
CA HIS A 73 11.16 3.51 6.73
C HIS A 73 11.16 2.01 7.11
N ILE A 74 11.72 1.20 6.21
CA ILE A 74 12.01 -0.22 6.44
C ILE A 74 13.53 -0.36 6.39
N GLY A 75 14.13 -0.74 7.51
CA GLY A 75 15.58 -0.89 7.62
C GLY A 75 15.99 -2.33 7.93
N ASN A 76 17.29 -2.54 8.09
CA ASN A 76 17.84 -3.88 8.29
C ASN A 76 17.19 -4.65 9.43
N ASN A 77 16.90 -3.95 10.55
CA ASN A 77 16.33 -4.61 11.73
C ASN A 77 14.91 -5.12 11.50
N ASP A 78 14.24 -4.64 10.47
CA ASP A 78 12.87 -5.05 10.17
C ASP A 78 12.82 -6.34 9.34
N PHE A 79 13.92 -6.72 8.72
CA PHE A 79 13.94 -7.84 7.77
C PHE A 79 13.73 -9.21 8.43
N GLY A 80 14.02 -9.33 9.71
CA GLY A 80 13.73 -10.58 10.44
C GLY A 80 12.24 -10.91 10.40
N ARG A 81 11.40 -9.91 10.69
CA ARG A 81 9.94 -10.11 10.64
C ARG A 81 9.43 -10.28 9.21
N LEU A 82 9.99 -9.54 8.26
CA LEU A 82 9.61 -9.69 6.85
C LEU A 82 9.90 -11.10 6.34
N LYS A 83 11.03 -11.68 6.75
CA LYS A 83 11.38 -13.06 6.44
C LYS A 83 10.33 -14.03 6.99
N GLU A 84 9.94 -13.86 8.26
CA GLU A 84 8.92 -14.69 8.89
C GLU A 84 7.59 -14.62 8.15
N LEU A 85 7.16 -13.43 7.75
CA LEU A 85 5.92 -13.26 7.00
C LEU A 85 6.00 -13.95 5.64
N THR A 86 7.12 -13.82 4.95
CA THR A 86 7.34 -14.45 3.65
C THR A 86 7.30 -15.96 3.77
N GLU A 87 7.88 -16.53 4.82
CA GLU A 87 7.82 -17.96 5.11
C GLU A 87 6.41 -18.42 5.43
N LYS A 88 5.70 -17.66 6.27
CA LYS A 88 4.33 -18.00 6.67
C LYS A 88 3.38 -18.06 5.48
N TYR A 89 3.50 -17.13 4.55
CA TYR A 89 2.61 -17.03 3.39
C TYR A 89 3.28 -17.52 2.09
N ARG A 90 4.23 -18.47 2.18
CA ARG A 90 5.04 -18.93 1.03
C ARG A 90 4.21 -19.49 -0.12
N ASP A 91 3.05 -20.04 0.19
CA ASP A 91 2.18 -20.66 -0.82
C ASP A 91 1.16 -19.68 -1.40
N LEU A 92 1.29 -18.39 -1.04
CA LEU A 92 0.44 -17.31 -1.52
C LEU A 92 1.28 -16.30 -2.29
N PRO A 93 0.67 -15.48 -3.15
CA PRO A 93 1.43 -14.51 -3.94
C PRO A 93 1.83 -13.27 -3.13
N MET A 94 2.25 -13.43 -1.87
CA MET A 94 2.74 -12.33 -1.06
C MET A 94 4.07 -11.85 -1.61
N ASP A 95 4.10 -10.66 -2.18
CA ASP A 95 5.35 -10.05 -2.62
C ASP A 95 5.95 -9.20 -1.49
N PHE A 96 7.11 -8.59 -1.75
CA PHE A 96 7.81 -7.81 -0.75
C PHE A 96 6.99 -6.59 -0.29
N ALA A 97 6.32 -5.92 -1.23
CA ALA A 97 5.49 -4.75 -0.88
C ALA A 97 4.36 -5.15 0.05
N ASP A 98 3.71 -6.30 -0.20
CA ASP A 98 2.65 -6.83 0.67
C ASP A 98 3.19 -7.12 2.07
N SER A 99 4.34 -7.80 2.17
CA SER A 99 4.92 -8.12 3.47
C SER A 99 5.27 -6.86 4.25
N CYS A 100 5.76 -5.83 3.57
CA CYS A 100 6.06 -4.55 4.21
C CYS A 100 4.81 -3.89 4.78
N LEU A 101 3.68 -3.95 4.08
CA LEU A 101 2.42 -3.36 4.56
C LEU A 101 1.86 -4.14 5.76
N VAL A 102 1.92 -5.47 5.72
CA VAL A 102 1.50 -6.29 6.89
C VAL A 102 2.36 -5.95 8.10
N TYR A 103 3.67 -5.88 7.89
CA TYR A 103 4.61 -5.53 8.96
C TYR A 103 4.32 -4.12 9.52
N LEU A 104 4.05 -3.18 8.62
CA LEU A 104 3.77 -1.80 9.01
C LEU A 104 2.49 -1.72 9.84
N ALA A 105 1.47 -2.52 9.49
CA ALA A 105 0.24 -2.63 10.28
C ALA A 105 0.55 -3.08 11.70
N GLU A 106 1.43 -4.06 11.85
CA GLU A 106 1.85 -4.54 13.18
C GLU A 106 2.61 -3.45 13.95
N LYS A 107 3.60 -2.85 13.30
CA LYS A 107 4.49 -1.88 13.93
C LYS A 107 3.75 -0.62 14.39
N LEU A 108 2.81 -0.14 13.59
CA LEU A 108 2.07 1.09 13.87
C LEU A 108 0.71 0.83 14.52
N ASN A 109 0.36 -0.43 14.74
CA ASN A 109 -0.94 -0.82 15.28
C ASN A 109 -2.10 -0.26 14.44
N LEU A 110 -2.01 -0.45 13.13
CA LEU A 110 -3.03 -0.05 12.16
C LEU A 110 -3.70 -1.29 11.58
N ASN A 111 -4.97 -1.20 11.25
CA ASN A 111 -5.68 -2.32 10.65
C ASN A 111 -6.49 -1.97 9.41
N THR A 112 -6.50 -0.69 9.01
CA THR A 112 -7.25 -0.26 7.83
C THR A 112 -6.30 -0.07 6.66
N ILE A 113 -6.63 -0.67 5.52
CA ILE A 113 -5.82 -0.58 4.30
C ILE A 113 -6.70 -0.26 3.09
N ALA A 114 -6.24 0.70 2.28
CA ALA A 114 -6.80 0.96 0.96
C ALA A 114 -6.05 0.08 -0.04
N THR A 115 -6.74 -0.91 -0.58
CA THR A 115 -6.17 -1.85 -1.54
C THR A 115 -7.26 -2.36 -2.47
N ILE A 116 -6.85 -2.83 -3.64
CA ILE A 116 -7.70 -3.51 -4.60
C ILE A 116 -7.41 -5.02 -4.56
N ASP A 117 -6.30 -5.40 -3.92
CA ASP A 117 -5.83 -6.77 -3.83
C ASP A 117 -6.59 -7.55 -2.76
N ARG A 118 -7.27 -8.63 -3.18
CA ARG A 118 -8.04 -9.48 -2.28
C ARG A 118 -7.17 -10.33 -1.36
N ASP A 119 -5.87 -10.43 -1.60
CA ASP A 119 -4.98 -11.20 -0.75
C ASP A 119 -4.93 -10.65 0.67
N PHE A 120 -5.23 -9.37 0.85
CA PHE A 120 -5.31 -8.77 2.19
C PHE A 120 -6.49 -9.29 3.01
N THR A 121 -7.43 -10.02 2.40
CA THR A 121 -8.46 -10.74 3.17
C THR A 121 -7.88 -11.98 3.85
N ILE A 122 -6.75 -12.48 3.37
CA ILE A 122 -6.09 -13.68 3.88
C ILE A 122 -5.03 -13.34 4.93
N TYR A 123 -4.26 -12.27 4.70
CA TYR A 123 -3.21 -11.85 5.63
C TYR A 123 -3.79 -11.46 6.98
N ARG A 124 -3.02 -11.70 8.05
CA ARG A 124 -3.43 -11.37 9.41
C ARG A 124 -2.36 -10.51 10.07
N ILE A 125 -2.79 -9.56 10.87
CA ILE A 125 -1.92 -8.70 11.65
C ILE A 125 -1.56 -9.43 12.92
N GLN A 126 -0.25 -9.66 13.15
CA GLN A 126 0.25 -10.43 14.29
C GLN A 126 -0.39 -11.83 14.36
N GLY A 127 -0.70 -12.43 13.22
CA GLY A 127 -1.26 -13.76 13.11
C GLY A 127 -2.73 -13.89 13.52
N ARG A 128 -3.40 -12.80 13.88
CA ARG A 128 -4.76 -12.86 14.45
C ARG A 128 -5.75 -11.90 13.83
N ARG A 129 -5.42 -10.61 13.76
CA ARG A 129 -6.38 -9.58 13.40
C ARG A 129 -6.55 -9.46 11.89
N LYS A 130 -7.78 -9.26 11.46
CA LYS A 130 -8.10 -9.03 10.06
C LYS A 130 -7.85 -7.59 9.68
N PHE A 131 -7.50 -7.38 8.41
CA PHE A 131 -7.51 -6.04 7.83
C PHE A 131 -8.93 -5.58 7.56
N LYS A 132 -9.19 -4.30 7.81
CA LYS A 132 -10.37 -3.61 7.31
C LYS A 132 -10.00 -3.04 5.95
N ILE A 133 -10.60 -3.57 4.89
CA ILE A 133 -10.22 -3.25 3.52
C ILE A 133 -11.15 -2.17 2.95
N ILE A 134 -10.55 -1.16 2.33
CA ILE A 134 -11.24 -0.11 1.59
C ILE A 134 -10.88 -0.26 0.11
N LEU A 135 -11.82 -0.05 -0.80
CA LEU A 135 -11.67 -0.07 -2.26
C LEU A 135 -11.69 -1.45 -2.93
N SER A 136 -11.72 -2.54 -2.18
CA SER A 136 -11.82 -3.85 -2.84
C SER A 136 -13.17 -4.50 -2.66
#